data_892b56a4b703c58e36c6a0c86b727a36
#
_entry.id   892b56a4b703c58e36c6a0c86b727a36
#
_cell.length_a   1.000
_cell.length_b   1.000
_cell.length_c   1.000
_cell.angle_alpha   90.00
_cell.angle_beta   90.00
_cell.angle_gamma   90.00
#
_symmetry.space_group_name_H-M   'P 1'
#
loop_
_entity.id
_entity.type
_entity.pdbx_description
1 polymer ?
#
loop_
_entity_poly.entity_id
_entity_poly.type
_entity_poly.pdbx_seq_one_letter_code
_entity_poly.pdbx_strand_id
1 'polypeptide(L)'
;MAEKSIANAINQNRLWERHMELAKIGATLKGGVNREAFTNEEIKARKLLAKWTQSRGFSCSVDPIGNLFFRREGKNPDASPVVTGSHIDSQPTGGKFDGAYGVLAGLEVLESAEDIGLETDRPIEFVAWTNEEGGRFQPATM
;
A
#
# COMPACT_ATOMS: atom_id res chain seq x y z
N MET A 1 18.48 4.61 -26.97
CA MET A 1 17.76 3.67 -26.09
C MET A 1 16.50 4.38 -25.58
N ALA A 2 15.34 3.76 -25.68
CA ALA A 2 14.13 4.36 -25.13
C ALA A 2 14.29 4.51 -23.60
N GLU A 3 13.92 5.68 -23.09
CA GLU A 3 13.95 5.96 -21.67
C GLU A 3 13.01 4.99 -20.93
N LYS A 4 13.53 4.31 -19.91
CA LYS A 4 12.71 3.42 -19.10
C LYS A 4 11.71 4.26 -18.29
N SER A 5 10.43 4.09 -18.56
CA SER A 5 9.37 4.82 -17.86
C SER A 5 8.51 3.84 -17.05
N ILE A 6 8.37 4.11 -15.75
CA ILE A 6 7.47 3.34 -14.86
C ILE A 6 6.04 3.39 -15.40
N ALA A 7 5.59 4.53 -15.92
CA ALA A 7 4.22 4.68 -16.44
C ALA A 7 3.88 3.67 -17.54
N ASN A 8 4.86 3.29 -18.36
CA ASN A 8 4.68 2.30 -19.42
C ASN A 8 4.79 0.84 -18.93
N ALA A 9 5.24 0.64 -17.69
CA ALA A 9 5.45 -0.67 -17.09
C ALA A 9 4.32 -1.09 -16.13
N ILE A 10 3.38 -0.19 -15.84
CA ILE A 10 2.26 -0.45 -14.95
C ILE A 10 1.45 -1.66 -15.44
N ASN A 11 1.29 -2.65 -14.57
CA ASN A 11 0.50 -3.83 -14.85
C ASN A 11 -0.92 -3.69 -14.26
N GLN A 12 -1.85 -3.27 -15.11
CA GLN A 12 -3.24 -3.05 -14.74
C GLN A 12 -3.89 -4.31 -14.15
N ASN A 13 -3.59 -5.49 -14.70
CA ASN A 13 -4.18 -6.75 -14.22
C ASN A 13 -3.67 -7.08 -12.81
N ARG A 14 -2.37 -6.94 -12.55
CA ARG A 14 -1.79 -7.14 -11.21
C ARG A 14 -2.41 -6.19 -10.18
N LEU A 15 -2.52 -4.90 -10.51
CA LEU A 15 -3.15 -3.92 -9.64
C LEU A 15 -4.61 -4.29 -9.34
N TRP A 16 -5.37 -4.69 -10.36
CA TRP A 16 -6.75 -5.12 -10.19
C TRP A 16 -6.90 -6.39 -9.35
N GLU A 17 -6.09 -7.41 -9.61
CA GLU A 17 -6.10 -8.66 -8.85
C GLU A 17 -5.78 -8.43 -7.37
N ARG A 18 -4.78 -7.61 -7.05
CA ARG A 18 -4.44 -7.22 -5.68
C ARG A 18 -5.58 -6.47 -5.00
N HIS A 19 -6.23 -5.58 -5.73
CA HIS A 19 -7.42 -4.89 -5.24
C HIS A 19 -8.53 -5.87 -4.87
N MET A 20 -8.83 -6.79 -5.76
CA MET A 20 -9.91 -7.77 -5.52
C MET A 20 -9.53 -8.76 -4.42
N GLU A 21 -8.28 -9.11 -4.26
CA GLU A 21 -7.82 -9.94 -3.17
C GLU A 21 -7.93 -9.21 -1.82
N LEU A 22 -7.46 -7.98 -1.74
CA LEU A 22 -7.57 -7.16 -0.53
C LEU A 22 -9.04 -6.90 -0.16
N ALA A 23 -9.91 -6.70 -1.13
CA ALA A 23 -11.34 -6.47 -0.93
C ALA A 23 -12.10 -7.67 -0.33
N LYS A 24 -11.53 -8.88 -0.34
CA LYS A 24 -12.10 -10.05 0.35
C LYS A 24 -11.99 -9.94 1.86
N ILE A 25 -11.03 -9.17 2.35
CA ILE A 25 -10.79 -8.98 3.78
C ILE A 25 -11.76 -7.91 4.30
N GLY A 26 -12.68 -8.33 5.15
CA GLY A 26 -13.76 -7.49 5.67
C GLY A 26 -14.92 -7.29 4.68
N ALA A 27 -15.03 -8.10 3.61
CA ALA A 27 -16.09 -7.97 2.62
C ALA A 27 -17.48 -8.02 3.24
N THR A 28 -18.37 -7.13 2.80
CA THR A 28 -19.77 -7.07 3.23
C THR A 28 -20.71 -7.57 2.13
N LEU A 29 -21.91 -7.97 2.52
CA LEU A 29 -22.95 -8.46 1.58
C LEU A 29 -23.36 -7.41 0.54
N LYS A 30 -23.16 -6.13 0.84
CA LYS A 30 -23.46 -5.01 -0.09
C LYS A 30 -22.30 -4.68 -1.03
N GLY A 31 -21.23 -5.47 -1.04
CA GLY A 31 -20.09 -5.30 -1.95
C GLY A 31 -19.03 -4.28 -1.50
N GLY A 32 -19.16 -3.72 -0.30
CA GLY A 32 -18.15 -2.91 0.37
C GLY A 32 -17.29 -3.71 1.32
N VAL A 33 -16.60 -3.03 2.23
CA VAL A 33 -15.76 -3.62 3.27
C VAL A 33 -16.05 -3.00 4.64
N ASN A 34 -15.84 -3.81 5.68
CA ASN A 34 -15.71 -3.37 7.07
C ASN A 34 -14.32 -3.78 7.56
N ARG A 35 -13.40 -2.84 7.63
CA ARG A 35 -12.00 -3.06 7.99
C ARG A 35 -11.49 -1.86 8.79
N GLU A 36 -12.15 -1.61 9.92
CA GLU A 36 -11.78 -0.50 10.79
C GLU A 36 -10.38 -0.69 11.40
N ALA A 37 -9.72 0.41 11.71
CA ALA A 37 -8.35 0.44 12.24
C ALA A 37 -8.16 -0.51 13.44
N PHE A 38 -7.08 -1.30 13.40
CA PHE A 38 -6.70 -2.29 14.42
C PHE A 38 -7.74 -3.38 14.72
N THR A 39 -8.70 -3.61 13.85
CA THR A 39 -9.55 -4.82 13.90
C THR A 39 -8.78 -6.03 13.35
N ASN A 40 -9.28 -7.22 13.61
CA ASN A 40 -8.71 -8.45 13.06
C ASN A 40 -8.65 -8.41 11.53
N GLU A 41 -9.65 -7.78 10.88
CA GLU A 41 -9.68 -7.66 9.42
C GLU A 41 -8.58 -6.71 8.92
N GLU A 42 -8.38 -5.57 9.58
CA GLU A 42 -7.31 -4.65 9.20
C GLU A 42 -5.92 -5.27 9.45
N ILE A 43 -5.74 -6.02 10.54
CA ILE A 43 -4.50 -6.77 10.81
C ILE A 43 -4.22 -7.83 9.71
N LYS A 44 -5.25 -8.53 9.21
CA LYS A 44 -5.10 -9.45 8.07
C LYS A 44 -4.67 -8.72 6.80
N ALA A 45 -5.26 -7.55 6.54
CA ALA A 45 -4.90 -6.71 5.39
C ALA A 45 -3.44 -6.23 5.46
N ARG A 46 -2.97 -5.78 6.63
CA ARG A 46 -1.56 -5.43 6.87
C ARG A 46 -0.62 -6.60 6.58
N LYS A 47 -0.94 -7.79 7.07
CA LYS A 47 -0.16 -9.00 6.82
C LYS A 47 -0.12 -9.37 5.33
N LEU A 48 -1.22 -9.15 4.60
CA LEU A 48 -1.27 -9.40 3.17
C LEU A 48 -0.37 -8.44 2.40
N LEU A 49 -0.41 -7.14 2.72
CA LEU A 49 0.51 -6.15 2.15
C LEU A 49 1.98 -6.50 2.43
N ALA A 50 2.30 -6.83 3.67
CA ALA A 50 3.66 -7.23 4.05
C ALA A 50 4.12 -8.48 3.30
N LYS A 51 3.25 -9.47 3.10
CA LYS A 51 3.55 -10.67 2.31
C LYS A 51 3.88 -10.33 0.86
N TRP A 52 3.09 -9.48 0.21
CA TRP A 52 3.34 -9.09 -1.18
C TRP A 52 4.66 -8.32 -1.33
N THR A 53 4.92 -7.36 -0.45
CA THR A 53 6.15 -6.54 -0.49
C THR A 53 7.40 -7.36 -0.20
N GLN A 54 7.36 -8.20 0.82
CA GLN A 54 8.50 -9.07 1.17
C GLN A 54 8.81 -10.09 0.07
N SER A 55 7.80 -10.60 -0.65
CA SER A 55 8.01 -11.51 -1.79
C SER A 55 8.76 -10.86 -2.95
N ARG A 56 8.78 -9.52 -2.99
CA ARG A 56 9.53 -8.71 -3.98
C ARG A 56 10.88 -8.20 -3.44
N GLY A 57 11.23 -8.54 -2.21
CA GLY A 57 12.46 -8.10 -1.56
C GLY A 57 12.41 -6.67 -1.02
N PHE A 58 11.24 -6.04 -0.96
CA PHE A 58 11.08 -4.70 -0.37
C PHE A 58 11.06 -4.80 1.16
N SER A 59 11.62 -3.78 1.82
CA SER A 59 11.60 -3.71 3.28
C SER A 59 10.26 -3.17 3.78
N CYS A 60 9.93 -3.54 5.03
CA CYS A 60 8.74 -3.06 5.72
C CYS A 60 9.12 -2.57 7.11
N SER A 61 8.67 -1.39 7.49
CA SER A 61 8.81 -0.83 8.82
C SER A 61 7.50 -0.29 9.36
N VAL A 62 7.41 -0.17 10.66
CA VAL A 62 6.22 0.31 11.36
C VAL A 62 6.67 1.38 12.34
N ASP A 63 6.01 2.52 12.36
CA ASP A 63 6.27 3.57 13.34
C ASP A 63 5.52 3.32 14.67
N PRO A 64 5.77 4.13 15.71
CA PRO A 64 5.17 3.92 17.04
C PRO A 64 3.64 3.97 17.08
N ILE A 65 2.98 4.62 16.12
CA ILE A 65 1.51 4.68 16.04
C ILE A 65 0.92 3.72 15.02
N GLY A 66 1.78 2.91 14.37
CA GLY A 66 1.35 1.81 13.54
C GLY A 66 1.24 2.10 12.05
N ASN A 67 1.73 3.25 11.55
CA ASN A 67 1.83 3.48 10.12
C ASN A 67 2.80 2.48 9.49
N LEU A 68 2.41 1.89 8.36
CA LEU A 68 3.22 0.92 7.64
C LEU A 68 3.95 1.60 6.50
N PHE A 69 5.27 1.47 6.47
CA PHE A 69 6.13 1.96 5.39
C PHE A 69 6.74 0.78 4.66
N PHE A 70 6.63 0.78 3.35
CA PHE A 70 7.20 -0.24 2.47
C PHE A 70 8.16 0.43 1.50
N ARG A 71 9.41 -0.04 1.45
CA ARG A 71 10.49 0.67 0.80
C ARG A 71 11.22 -0.20 -0.22
N ARG A 72 11.42 0.38 -1.39
CA ARG A 72 12.36 -0.06 -2.41
C ARG A 72 13.57 0.88 -2.38
N GLU A 73 14.76 0.31 -2.27
CA GLU A 73 15.98 1.09 -2.20
C GLU A 73 16.31 1.78 -3.54
N GLY A 74 17.02 2.91 -3.43
CA GLY A 74 17.67 3.60 -4.53
C GLY A 74 19.19 3.45 -4.47
N LYS A 75 19.91 4.09 -5.39
CA LYS A 75 21.37 4.14 -5.39
C LYS A 75 21.96 4.77 -4.14
N ASN A 76 21.27 5.76 -3.59
CA ASN A 76 21.63 6.44 -2.35
C ASN A 76 20.59 6.09 -1.27
N PRO A 77 20.82 5.03 -0.47
CA PRO A 77 19.88 4.59 0.57
C PRO A 77 19.72 5.61 1.71
N ASP A 78 20.70 6.50 1.90
CA ASP A 78 20.66 7.54 2.95
C ASP A 78 19.88 8.79 2.51
N ALA A 79 19.53 8.90 1.23
CA ALA A 79 18.70 9.99 0.75
C ALA A 79 17.27 9.87 1.27
N SER A 80 16.63 11.00 1.53
CA SER A 80 15.20 11.03 1.90
C SER A 80 14.37 10.36 0.80
N PRO A 81 13.45 9.44 1.13
CA PRO A 81 12.65 8.73 0.15
C PRO A 81 11.67 9.67 -0.59
N VAL A 82 11.24 9.24 -1.75
CA VAL A 82 10.02 9.75 -2.38
C VAL A 82 8.87 8.92 -1.86
N VAL A 83 7.88 9.55 -1.23
CA VAL A 83 6.79 8.85 -0.52
C VAL A 83 5.47 9.07 -1.24
N THR A 84 4.70 8.00 -1.38
CA THR A 84 3.30 7.99 -1.82
C THR A 84 2.49 7.08 -0.91
N GLY A 85 1.18 7.09 -1.01
CA GLY A 85 0.35 6.15 -0.26
C GLY A 85 -1.02 6.70 0.11
N SER A 86 -1.69 5.98 0.96
CA SER A 86 -3.01 6.30 1.50
C SER A 86 -3.25 5.44 2.75
N HIS A 87 -4.45 4.88 2.93
CA HIS A 87 -4.84 4.05 4.05
C HIS A 87 -5.50 2.75 3.59
N ILE A 88 -5.66 1.79 4.50
CA ILE A 88 -6.37 0.53 4.26
C ILE A 88 -7.49 0.27 5.26
N ASP A 89 -7.57 1.07 6.33
CA ASP A 89 -8.74 1.07 7.19
C ASP A 89 -9.95 1.63 6.43
N SER A 90 -11.13 1.27 6.87
CA SER A 90 -12.39 1.70 6.28
C SER A 90 -13.37 2.15 7.35
N GLN A 91 -14.37 2.91 6.96
CA GLN A 91 -15.60 3.06 7.73
C GLN A 91 -16.27 1.69 7.96
N PRO A 92 -17.19 1.55 8.94
CA PRO A 92 -17.94 0.30 9.16
C PRO A 92 -18.67 -0.23 7.92
N THR A 93 -19.01 0.64 6.98
CA THR A 93 -19.62 0.31 5.69
C THR A 93 -18.89 1.04 4.56
N GLY A 94 -17.58 0.84 4.48
CA GLY A 94 -16.70 1.55 3.55
C GLY A 94 -16.71 0.98 2.14
N GLY A 95 -16.22 1.78 1.19
CA GLY A 95 -15.93 1.34 -0.17
C GLY A 95 -14.66 0.50 -0.23
N LYS A 96 -14.61 -0.47 -1.13
CA LYS A 96 -13.43 -1.34 -1.27
C LYS A 96 -12.23 -0.68 -1.97
N PHE A 97 -12.43 0.48 -2.57
CA PHE A 97 -11.38 1.22 -3.28
C PHE A 97 -10.85 2.41 -2.49
N ASP A 98 -11.68 2.95 -1.59
CA ASP A 98 -11.33 4.09 -0.76
C ASP A 98 -10.06 3.80 0.05
N GLY A 99 -9.08 4.70 -0.01
CA GLY A 99 -7.75 4.53 0.56
C GLY A 99 -6.92 3.41 -0.07
N ALA A 100 -7.49 2.21 -0.15
CA ALA A 100 -6.82 1.02 -0.65
C ALA A 100 -6.23 1.21 -2.06
N TYR A 101 -6.87 1.99 -2.93
CA TYR A 101 -6.34 2.29 -4.26
C TYR A 101 -4.98 3.00 -4.17
N GLY A 102 -4.85 4.03 -3.33
CA GLY A 102 -3.60 4.78 -3.20
C GLY A 102 -2.45 3.93 -2.66
N VAL A 103 -2.74 3.03 -1.71
CA VAL A 103 -1.74 2.08 -1.17
C VAL A 103 -1.30 1.08 -2.24
N LEU A 104 -2.25 0.47 -2.95
CA LEU A 104 -1.95 -0.54 -3.97
C LEU A 104 -1.33 0.07 -5.23
N ALA A 105 -1.69 1.31 -5.59
CA ALA A 105 -1.02 2.05 -6.66
C ALA A 105 0.46 2.32 -6.30
N GLY A 106 0.76 2.64 -5.04
CA GLY A 106 2.12 2.77 -4.54
C GLY A 106 2.91 1.47 -4.67
N LEU A 107 2.33 0.34 -4.26
CA LEU A 107 2.94 -0.98 -4.44
C LEU A 107 3.18 -1.29 -5.93
N GLU A 108 2.22 -1.00 -6.79
CA GLU A 108 2.36 -1.24 -8.24
C GLU A 108 3.50 -0.41 -8.84
N VAL A 109 3.71 0.82 -8.38
CA VAL A 109 4.85 1.66 -8.80
C VAL A 109 6.18 1.00 -8.43
N LEU A 110 6.32 0.50 -7.20
CA LEU A 110 7.54 -0.18 -6.76
C LEU A 110 7.80 -1.45 -7.58
N GLU A 111 6.75 -2.25 -7.79
CA GLU A 111 6.86 -3.50 -8.57
C GLU A 111 7.18 -3.25 -10.03
N SER A 112 6.58 -2.24 -10.65
CA SER A 112 6.85 -1.87 -12.04
C SER A 112 8.27 -1.35 -12.22
N ALA A 113 8.80 -0.58 -11.26
CA ALA A 113 10.19 -0.15 -11.28
C ALA A 113 11.15 -1.35 -11.21
N GLU A 114 10.83 -2.33 -10.38
CA GLU A 114 11.60 -3.56 -10.25
C GLU A 114 11.56 -4.41 -11.52
N ASP A 115 10.36 -4.60 -12.10
CA ASP A 115 10.15 -5.40 -13.31
C ASP A 115 10.98 -4.91 -14.51
N ILE A 116 11.17 -3.60 -14.63
CA ILE A 116 11.99 -3.02 -15.71
C ILE A 116 13.46 -2.79 -15.32
N GLY A 117 13.85 -3.16 -14.09
CA GLY A 117 15.18 -2.91 -13.56
C GLY A 117 15.55 -1.43 -13.60
N LEU A 118 14.60 -0.56 -13.20
CA LEU A 118 14.85 0.87 -13.08
C LEU A 118 15.57 1.16 -11.77
N GLU A 119 16.78 1.71 -11.86
CA GLU A 119 17.47 2.25 -10.69
C GLU A 119 17.06 3.71 -10.48
N THR A 120 16.59 4.02 -9.28
CA THR A 120 16.29 5.41 -8.86
C THR A 120 17.43 5.95 -8.00
N ASP A 121 17.66 7.24 -8.00
CA ASP A 121 18.69 7.84 -7.15
C ASP A 121 18.28 7.78 -5.68
N ARG A 122 17.01 8.05 -5.39
CA ARG A 122 16.43 8.03 -4.05
C ARG A 122 15.58 6.78 -3.85
N PRO A 123 15.45 6.30 -2.61
CA PRO A 123 14.46 5.27 -2.31
C PRO A 123 13.05 5.73 -2.64
N ILE A 124 12.17 4.78 -2.95
CA ILE A 124 10.74 5.02 -3.11
C ILE A 124 10.02 4.25 -2.00
N GLU A 125 9.10 4.92 -1.32
CA GLU A 125 8.26 4.31 -0.29
C GLU A 125 6.79 4.47 -0.64
N PHE A 126 5.99 3.46 -0.31
CA PHE A 126 4.57 3.68 -0.12
C PHE A 126 4.18 3.43 1.32
N VAL A 127 3.17 4.16 1.79
CA VAL A 127 2.72 4.13 3.17
C VAL A 127 1.24 3.77 3.24
N ALA A 128 0.90 2.97 4.25
CA ALA A 128 -0.48 2.79 4.69
C ALA A 128 -0.62 3.50 6.05
N TRP A 129 -1.24 4.67 6.02
CA TRP A 129 -1.53 5.48 7.20
C TRP A 129 -2.54 4.77 8.10
N THR A 130 -2.37 4.92 9.38
CA THR A 130 -3.21 4.26 10.38
C THR A 130 -4.38 5.14 10.76
N ASN A 131 -5.59 4.54 10.82
CA ASN A 131 -6.83 5.18 11.30
C ASN A 131 -7.15 6.49 10.56
N GLU A 132 -6.98 6.49 9.24
CA GLU A 132 -7.25 7.67 8.42
C GLU A 132 -8.71 8.09 8.51
N GLU A 133 -9.62 7.13 8.49
CA GLU A 133 -11.06 7.33 8.55
C GLU A 133 -11.57 7.83 9.92
N GLY A 134 -10.80 7.68 10.98
CA GLY A 134 -11.18 8.08 12.33
C GLY A 134 -12.45 7.40 12.88
N GLY A 135 -12.87 6.30 12.26
CA GLY A 135 -14.10 5.60 12.61
C GLY A 135 -14.05 4.96 14.00
N ARG A 136 -12.86 4.54 14.43
CA ARG A 136 -12.67 3.82 15.69
C ARG A 136 -11.90 4.60 16.75
N PHE A 137 -10.95 5.43 16.34
CA PHE A 137 -10.09 6.20 17.23
C PHE A 137 -10.04 7.66 16.80
N GLN A 138 -9.75 8.56 17.73
CA GLN A 138 -9.55 9.97 17.51
C GLN A 138 -8.14 10.38 18.00
N PRO A 139 -7.45 11.31 17.29
CA PRO A 139 -7.86 11.91 16.00
C PRO A 139 -7.80 10.94 14.83
N ALA A 140 -8.44 11.29 13.71
CA ALA A 140 -8.22 10.63 12.43
C ALA A 140 -6.79 10.90 11.94
N THR A 141 -6.22 9.97 11.19
CA THR A 141 -4.84 10.00 10.69
C THR A 141 -3.81 10.22 11.81
N MET A 142 -3.32 9.13 12.32
CA MET A 142 -2.29 9.14 13.39
C MET A 142 -0.90 8.93 12.81
#